data_6a41dbf537a2df4ec5a92266d0652dfa
#
_entry.id   6a41dbf537a2df4ec5a92266d0652dfa
#
_cell.length_a   1.000
_cell.length_b   1.000
_cell.length_c   1.000
_cell.angle_alpha   90.00
_cell.angle_beta   90.00
_cell.angle_gamma   90.00
#
_symmetry.space_group_name_H-M   'P 1'
#
loop_
_entity.id
_entity.type
_entity.pdbx_description
1 polymer ?
#
loop_
_entity_poly.entity_id
_entity_poly.type
_entity_poly.pdbx_seq_one_letter_code
_entity_poly.pdbx_strand_id
1 'polypeptide(L)'
;MEEESRRLGFETRQVHAGQRPDPNTGARAVPIYQTTSFVFEDSESAAAYFNLQEYGNTYSRIMNPTVAAFEERVANLEGGCGAVA
;
A
#
# COMPACT_ATOMS: atom_id res chain seq x y z
N MET A 1 7.29 6.95 -10.21
CA MET A 1 5.96 6.36 -10.46
C MET A 1 4.82 7.27 -10.05
N GLU A 2 4.88 7.86 -8.87
CA GLU A 2 3.84 8.77 -8.43
C GLU A 2 3.76 10.04 -9.29
N GLU A 3 4.90 10.58 -9.70
CA GLU A 3 4.93 11.74 -10.60
C GLU A 3 4.33 11.43 -11.96
N GLU A 4 4.64 10.25 -12.52
CA GLU A 4 4.04 9.82 -13.78
C GLU A 4 2.53 9.66 -13.63
N SER A 5 2.08 9.04 -12.53
CA SER A 5 0.68 8.88 -12.24
C SER A 5 -0.03 10.23 -12.20
N ARG A 6 0.57 11.23 -11.59
CA ARG A 6 -0.02 12.57 -11.45
C ARG A 6 -0.13 13.34 -12.76
N ARG A 7 0.56 12.91 -13.81
CA ARG A 7 0.43 13.48 -15.14
C ARG A 7 -0.83 13.02 -15.85
N LEU A 8 -1.43 11.93 -15.38
CA LEU A 8 -2.67 11.41 -15.95
C LEU A 8 -3.86 12.27 -15.52
N GLY A 9 -4.94 12.17 -16.28
CA GLY A 9 -6.17 12.88 -15.93
C GLY A 9 -6.76 12.39 -14.62
N PHE A 10 -7.52 13.24 -13.97
CA PHE A 10 -8.14 12.93 -12.66
C PHE A 10 -8.98 11.65 -12.71
N GLU A 11 -9.78 11.49 -13.76
CA GLU A 11 -10.65 10.32 -13.90
C GLU A 11 -9.85 9.02 -14.04
N THR A 12 -8.73 9.07 -14.78
CA THR A 12 -7.84 7.91 -14.91
C THR A 12 -7.20 7.56 -13.58
N ARG A 13 -6.80 8.57 -12.82
CA ARG A 13 -6.18 8.36 -11.51
C ARG A 13 -7.16 7.80 -10.48
N GLN A 14 -8.44 8.09 -10.61
CA GLN A 14 -9.47 7.51 -9.74
C GLN A 14 -9.49 5.98 -9.80
N VAL A 15 -9.12 5.41 -10.94
CA VAL A 15 -9.12 3.97 -11.15
C VAL A 15 -7.75 3.34 -10.93
N HIS A 16 -6.68 4.03 -11.32
CA HIS A 16 -5.36 3.43 -11.41
C HIS A 16 -4.36 3.88 -10.34
N ALA A 17 -4.55 5.04 -9.72
CA ALA A 17 -3.59 5.52 -8.73
C ALA A 17 -3.54 4.58 -7.51
N GLY A 18 -2.34 4.22 -7.10
CA GLY A 18 -2.13 3.32 -5.98
C GLY A 18 -2.34 1.85 -6.30
N GLN A 19 -2.63 1.51 -7.56
CA GLN A 19 -2.91 0.15 -7.97
C GLN A 19 -1.76 -0.40 -8.83
N ARG A 20 -1.16 -1.48 -8.35
CA ARG A 20 -0.10 -2.20 -9.08
C ARG A 20 -0.48 -3.67 -9.15
N PRO A 21 -0.08 -4.39 -10.21
CA PRO A 21 -0.30 -5.84 -10.26
C PRO A 21 0.33 -6.51 -9.03
N ASP A 22 -0.37 -7.50 -8.48
CA ASP A 22 0.12 -8.23 -7.32
C ASP A 22 1.45 -8.92 -7.66
N PRO A 23 2.52 -8.73 -6.87
CA PRO A 23 3.82 -9.32 -7.18
C PRO A 23 3.84 -10.84 -7.09
N ASN A 24 2.93 -11.45 -6.34
CA ASN A 24 2.90 -12.90 -6.17
C ASN A 24 2.07 -13.61 -7.24
N THR A 25 0.94 -13.03 -7.64
CA THR A 25 -0.02 -13.68 -8.53
C THR A 25 -0.19 -12.96 -9.85
N GLY A 26 0.25 -11.72 -9.95
CA GLY A 26 0.02 -10.90 -11.13
C GLY A 26 -1.41 -10.36 -11.24
N ALA A 27 -2.20 -10.49 -10.19
CA ALA A 27 -3.57 -10.00 -10.21
C ALA A 27 -3.59 -8.50 -10.52
N ARG A 28 -4.46 -8.11 -11.44
CA ARG A 28 -4.57 -6.70 -11.85
C ARG A 28 -5.12 -5.83 -10.73
N ALA A 29 -6.16 -6.29 -10.05
CA ALA A 29 -6.74 -5.58 -8.93
C ALA A 29 -5.96 -5.86 -7.65
N VAL A 30 -5.93 -4.88 -6.75
CA VAL A 30 -5.28 -5.07 -5.45
C VAL A 30 -6.07 -6.12 -4.65
N PRO A 31 -5.44 -7.20 -4.20
CA PRO A 31 -6.11 -8.19 -3.35
C PRO A 31 -6.64 -7.55 -2.06
N ILE A 32 -7.74 -8.09 -1.56
CA ILE A 32 -8.31 -7.63 -0.30
C ILE A 32 -7.72 -8.47 0.83
N TYR A 33 -6.88 -7.87 1.65
CA TYR A 33 -6.22 -8.56 2.76
C TYR A 33 -7.06 -8.43 4.03
N GLN A 34 -7.97 -9.36 4.22
CA GLN A 34 -8.85 -9.41 5.40
C GLN A 34 -8.15 -10.21 6.51
N THR A 35 -7.15 -9.60 7.11
CA THR A 35 -6.37 -10.24 8.17
C THR A 35 -6.05 -9.24 9.26
N THR A 36 -5.84 -9.74 10.48
CA THR A 36 -5.43 -8.89 11.61
C THR A 36 -3.92 -8.71 11.65
N SER A 37 -3.17 -9.75 11.28
CA SER A 37 -1.72 -9.75 11.42
C SER A 37 -1.08 -10.48 10.26
N PHE A 38 0.24 -10.32 10.15
CA PHE A 38 1.04 -10.95 9.11
C PHE A 38 2.13 -11.80 9.73
N VAL A 39 2.46 -12.92 9.07
CA VAL A 39 3.49 -13.84 9.51
C VAL A 39 4.86 -13.30 9.10
N PHE A 40 5.82 -13.40 9.99
CA PHE A 40 7.20 -13.00 9.73
C PHE A 40 8.04 -14.21 9.33
N GLU A 41 9.05 -13.97 8.50
CA GLU A 41 9.96 -15.03 8.10
C GLU A 41 10.83 -15.52 9.28
N ASP A 42 11.22 -14.59 10.16
CA ASP A 42 12.01 -14.88 11.35
C ASP A 42 11.87 -13.78 12.39
N SER A 43 12.47 -14.01 13.57
CA SER A 43 12.41 -13.05 14.69
C SER A 43 13.16 -11.75 14.39
N GLU A 44 14.21 -11.83 13.61
CA GLU A 44 14.99 -10.64 13.24
C GLU A 44 14.17 -9.71 12.34
N SER A 45 13.47 -10.24 11.36
CA SER A 45 12.56 -9.46 10.52
C SER A 45 11.44 -8.83 11.32
N ALA A 46 10.87 -9.57 12.26
CA ALA A 46 9.82 -9.05 13.13
C ALA A 46 10.33 -7.87 13.96
N ALA A 47 11.50 -8.01 14.56
CA ALA A 47 12.11 -6.96 15.37
C ALA A 47 12.40 -5.71 14.52
N ALA A 48 12.91 -5.90 13.30
CA ALA A 48 13.21 -4.79 12.39
C ALA A 48 11.93 -4.01 12.02
N TYR A 49 10.83 -4.71 11.74
CA TYR A 49 9.56 -4.07 11.40
C TYR A 49 9.00 -3.28 12.59
N PHE A 50 9.01 -3.85 13.79
CA PHE A 50 8.51 -3.17 14.99
C PHE A 50 9.39 -1.98 15.40
N ASN A 51 10.69 -2.04 15.10
CA ASN A 51 11.61 -0.94 15.34
C ASN A 51 11.67 0.07 14.20
N LEU A 52 10.83 -0.11 13.17
CA LEU A 52 10.75 0.77 12.00
C LEU A 52 12.05 0.84 11.20
N GLN A 53 12.90 -0.19 11.31
CA GLN A 53 14.13 -0.30 10.52
C GLN A 53 13.86 -0.79 9.11
N GLU A 54 12.77 -1.52 8.92
CA GLU A 54 12.30 -1.99 7.63
C GLU A 54 10.81 -1.73 7.50
N TYR A 55 10.35 -1.52 6.25
CA TYR A 55 8.93 -1.42 5.98
C TYR A 55 8.35 -2.80 5.72
N GLY A 56 7.29 -3.11 6.42
CA GLY A 56 6.58 -4.37 6.22
C GLY A 56 5.27 -4.36 6.98
N ASN A 57 4.38 -5.27 6.60
CA ASN A 57 3.08 -5.37 7.24
C ASN A 57 3.19 -6.24 8.48
N THR A 58 2.81 -5.71 9.63
CA THR A 58 2.83 -6.43 10.90
C THR A 58 1.42 -6.68 11.43
N TYR A 59 0.59 -5.67 11.43
CA TYR A 59 -0.76 -5.71 11.95
C TYR A 59 -1.64 -4.77 11.13
N SER A 60 -2.83 -5.20 10.76
CA SER A 60 -3.68 -4.46 9.82
C SER A 60 -4.04 -3.05 10.26
N ARG A 61 -4.15 -2.80 11.55
CA ARG A 61 -4.42 -1.46 12.07
C ARG A 61 -3.26 -0.50 11.80
N ILE A 62 -2.03 -1.03 11.80
CA ILE A 62 -0.82 -0.24 11.57
C ILE A 62 -0.54 -0.14 10.09
N MET A 63 -0.60 -1.27 9.38
CA MET A 63 -0.27 -1.31 7.96
C MET A 63 -0.92 -2.53 7.29
N ASN A 64 -1.56 -2.30 6.14
CA ASN A 64 -2.21 -3.34 5.36
C ASN A 64 -2.15 -2.92 3.88
N PRO A 65 -1.78 -3.84 2.96
CA PRO A 65 -1.66 -3.48 1.55
C PRO A 65 -2.94 -2.92 0.92
N THR A 66 -4.11 -3.39 1.35
CA THR A 66 -5.39 -2.89 0.86
C THR A 66 -5.61 -1.44 1.30
N VAL A 67 -5.35 -1.16 2.57
CA VAL A 67 -5.45 0.20 3.12
C VAL A 67 -4.40 1.11 2.48
N ALA A 68 -3.19 0.60 2.27
CA ALA A 68 -2.11 1.37 1.64
C ALA A 68 -2.50 1.81 0.22
N ALA A 69 -3.16 0.96 -0.56
CA ALA A 69 -3.62 1.32 -1.89
C ALA A 69 -4.65 2.46 -1.83
N PHE A 70 -5.56 2.40 -0.87
CA PHE A 70 -6.55 3.46 -0.65
C PHE A 70 -5.88 4.78 -0.27
N GLU A 71 -4.95 4.73 0.68
CA GLU A 71 -4.21 5.91 1.13
C GLU A 71 -3.45 6.57 -0.03
N GLU A 72 -2.75 5.77 -0.83
CA GLU A 72 -1.99 6.28 -1.97
C GLU A 72 -2.89 6.91 -3.02
N ARG A 73 -4.04 6.29 -3.29
CA ARG A 73 -4.99 6.84 -4.26
C ARG A 73 -5.57 8.17 -3.81
N VAL A 74 -5.99 8.27 -2.56
CA VAL A 74 -6.55 9.51 -2.02
C VAL A 74 -5.50 10.62 -2.02
N ALA A 75 -4.27 10.32 -1.58
CA ALA A 75 -3.19 11.28 -1.60
C ALA A 75 -2.92 11.78 -3.02
N ASN A 76 -2.92 10.87 -3.99
CA ASN A 76 -2.70 11.20 -5.40
C ASN A 76 -3.79 12.15 -5.92
N LEU A 77 -5.06 11.83 -5.66
CA LEU A 77 -6.20 12.62 -6.15
C LEU A 77 -6.27 14.01 -5.51
N GLU A 78 -5.89 14.11 -4.24
CA GLU A 78 -5.92 15.37 -3.50
C GLU A 78 -4.64 16.20 -3.66
N GLY A 79 -3.63 15.66 -4.35
CA GLY A 79 -2.34 16.34 -4.51
C GLY A 79 -1.51 16.37 -3.24
N GLY A 80 -1.80 15.48 -2.29
CA GLY A 80 -1.07 15.38 -1.03
C GLY A 80 0.21 14.56 -1.16
N CYS A 81 1.08 14.65 -0.14
CA CYS A 81 2.30 13.85 -0.10
C CYS A 81 2.07 12.48 0.54
N GLY A 82 0.92 12.28 1.19
CA GLY A 82 0.56 11.01 1.81
C GLY A 82 -0.82 11.11 2.44
N ALA A 83 -1.32 9.97 2.90
CA ALA A 83 -2.60 9.89 3.58
C ALA A 83 -2.53 8.81 4.66
N VAL A 84 -3.38 8.92 5.68
CA VAL A 84 -3.52 7.95 6.76
C VAL A 84 -4.99 7.58 6.87
N ALA A 85 -5.27 6.30 6.79
CA ALA A 85 -6.64 5.79 6.93
C ALA A 85 -6.77 4.80 8.08
#